data_38c77192a9d482e9dee5da3e44b0ff44
#
_entry.id   38c77192a9d482e9dee5da3e44b0ff44
#
_cell.length_a   1.000
_cell.length_b   1.000
_cell.length_c   1.000
_cell.angle_alpha   90.00
_cell.angle_beta   90.00
_cell.angle_gamma   90.00
#
_symmetry.space_group_name_H-M   'P 1'
#
loop_
_entity.id
_entity.type
_entity.pdbx_description
1 polymer ?
#
loop_
_entity_poly.entity_id
_entity_poly.type
_entity_poly.pdbx_seq_one_letter_code
_entity_poly.pdbx_strand_id
1 'polypeptide(L)'
;MEKIKISLPIIVEGRYDKSTLSGFVDATIITTGGFSIFNNKEKQALIRRLGEDGIIVLTDSDGGGKQIRKFLAAIIPSDKIHNLYIPCLLF
;
A
#
# COMPACT_ATOMS: atom_id res chain seq x y z
N MET A 1 2.07 -14.64 -19.12
CA MET A 1 1.28 -14.97 -17.93
C MET A 1 0.24 -13.89 -17.67
N GLU A 2 -0.98 -14.29 -17.46
CA GLU A 2 -2.03 -13.33 -17.12
C GLU A 2 -1.84 -12.79 -15.72
N LYS A 3 -2.01 -11.49 -15.58
CA LYS A 3 -1.94 -10.85 -14.27
C LYS A 3 -3.31 -10.89 -13.60
N ILE A 4 -3.29 -10.96 -12.28
CA ILE A 4 -4.50 -10.89 -11.48
C ILE A 4 -4.99 -9.44 -11.45
N LYS A 5 -6.23 -9.21 -11.88
CA LYS A 5 -6.82 -7.87 -11.85
C LYS A 5 -7.35 -7.56 -10.46
N ILE A 6 -6.91 -6.42 -9.92
CA ILE A 6 -7.34 -5.96 -8.60
C ILE A 6 -7.82 -4.52 -8.74
N SER A 7 -9.07 -4.28 -8.36
CA SER A 7 -9.70 -2.98 -8.55
C SER A 7 -9.29 -1.93 -7.52
N LEU A 8 -8.92 -2.36 -6.31
CA LEU A 8 -8.50 -1.43 -5.26
C LEU A 8 -7.02 -1.07 -5.43
N PRO A 9 -6.64 0.17 -5.11
CA PRO A 9 -5.22 0.54 -5.12
C PRO A 9 -4.46 -0.22 -4.04
N ILE A 10 -3.22 -0.58 -4.37
CA ILE A 10 -2.34 -1.31 -3.46
C ILE A 10 -1.25 -0.37 -3.00
N ILE A 11 -1.09 -0.22 -1.70
CA ILE A 11 -0.09 0.66 -1.09
C ILE A 11 1.09 -0.21 -0.64
N VAL A 12 2.28 0.10 -1.14
CA VAL A 12 3.52 -0.59 -0.77
C VAL A 12 4.55 0.43 -0.30
N GLU A 13 5.61 -0.04 0.35
CA GLU A 13 6.60 0.88 0.93
C GLU A 13 7.53 1.47 -0.11
N GLY A 14 8.10 0.67 -1.00
CA GLY A 14 9.16 1.10 -1.90
C GLY A 14 8.97 0.71 -3.34
N ARG A 15 9.83 1.30 -4.20
CA ARG A 15 9.78 1.05 -5.65
C ARG A 15 10.10 -0.40 -6.01
N TYR A 16 10.93 -1.06 -5.21
CA TYR A 16 11.26 -2.46 -5.43
C TYR A 16 10.02 -3.34 -5.25
N ASP A 17 9.26 -3.07 -4.19
CA ASP A 17 8.01 -3.78 -3.93
C ASP A 17 7.02 -3.57 -5.08
N LYS A 18 6.91 -2.35 -5.55
CA LYS A 18 6.03 -2.01 -6.66
C LYS A 18 6.45 -2.77 -7.93
N SER A 19 7.74 -2.76 -8.25
CA SER A 19 8.25 -3.43 -9.43
C SER A 19 7.99 -4.93 -9.39
N THR A 20 8.23 -5.56 -8.25
CA THR A 20 8.01 -6.99 -8.07
C THR A 20 6.52 -7.33 -8.21
N LEU A 21 5.68 -6.58 -7.51
CA LEU A 21 4.23 -6.84 -7.49
C LEU A 21 3.60 -6.62 -8.86
N SER A 22 4.04 -5.60 -9.60
CA SER A 22 3.48 -5.29 -10.91
C SER A 22 3.69 -6.42 -11.93
N GLY A 23 4.59 -7.36 -11.65
CA GLY A 23 4.76 -8.54 -12.47
C GLY A 23 3.64 -9.57 -12.32
N PHE A 24 2.87 -9.49 -11.25
CA PHE A 24 1.84 -10.47 -10.90
C PHE A 24 0.42 -9.90 -10.94
N VAL A 25 0.26 -8.61 -10.71
CA VAL A 25 -1.06 -7.99 -10.62
C VAL A 25 -1.21 -6.84 -11.60
N ASP A 26 -2.45 -6.66 -12.07
CA ASP A 26 -2.86 -5.51 -12.85
C ASP A 26 -3.69 -4.61 -11.93
N ALA A 27 -3.04 -3.65 -11.31
CA ALA A 27 -3.65 -2.78 -10.31
C ALA A 27 -2.88 -1.47 -10.23
N THR A 28 -3.50 -0.46 -9.63
CA THR A 28 -2.80 0.77 -9.29
C THR A 28 -1.96 0.51 -8.03
N ILE A 29 -0.65 0.65 -8.15
CA ILE A 29 0.27 0.41 -7.04
C ILE A 29 0.91 1.75 -6.66
N ILE A 30 0.74 2.16 -5.40
CA ILE A 30 1.24 3.43 -4.89
C ILE A 30 2.31 3.14 -3.85
N THR A 31 3.48 3.76 -4.01
CA THR A 31 4.56 3.64 -3.02
C THR A 31 4.46 4.76 -2.01
N THR A 32 4.68 4.44 -0.73
CA THR A 32 4.74 5.47 0.31
C THR A 32 6.09 6.18 0.33
N GLY A 33 7.13 5.53 -0.17
CA GLY A 33 8.49 6.04 -0.03
C GLY A 33 8.98 5.97 1.40
N GLY A 34 8.56 4.95 2.14
CA GLY A 34 8.87 4.84 3.55
C GLY A 34 8.21 5.95 4.35
N PHE A 35 8.93 6.57 5.25
CA PHE A 35 8.40 7.63 6.11
C PHE A 35 8.16 8.96 5.39
N SER A 36 8.58 9.10 4.14
CA SER A 36 8.34 10.32 3.39
C SER A 36 6.85 10.62 3.19
N ILE A 37 6.00 9.58 3.27
CA ILE A 37 4.55 9.75 3.16
C ILE A 37 3.99 10.70 4.23
N PHE A 38 4.63 10.76 5.40
CA PHE A 38 4.15 11.59 6.50
C PHE A 38 4.16 13.08 6.17
N ASN A 39 5.02 13.49 5.24
CA ASN A 39 5.15 14.89 4.82
C ASN A 39 4.71 15.14 3.38
N ASN A 40 4.20 14.12 2.70
CA ASN A 40 3.82 14.24 1.29
C ASN A 40 2.31 14.41 1.16
N LYS A 41 1.87 15.66 1.25
CA LYS A 41 0.43 15.99 1.21
C LYS A 41 -0.24 15.62 -0.09
N GLU A 42 0.46 15.76 -1.20
CA GLU A 42 -0.08 15.41 -2.52
C GLU A 42 -0.34 13.91 -2.62
N LYS A 43 0.61 13.10 -2.16
CA LYS A 43 0.44 11.65 -2.18
C LYS A 43 -0.66 11.20 -1.22
N GLN A 44 -0.77 11.83 -0.05
CA GLN A 44 -1.86 11.55 0.89
C GLN A 44 -3.22 11.84 0.25
N ALA A 45 -3.36 12.95 -0.45
CA ALA A 45 -4.58 13.29 -1.16
C ALA A 45 -4.89 12.30 -2.28
N LEU A 46 -3.85 11.85 -2.99
CA LEU A 46 -4.01 10.85 -4.05
C LEU A 46 -4.53 9.53 -3.46
N ILE A 47 -3.97 9.09 -2.35
CA ILE A 47 -4.39 7.86 -1.67
C ILE A 47 -5.85 7.97 -1.23
N ARG A 48 -6.25 9.10 -0.64
CA ARG A 48 -7.64 9.30 -0.25
C ARG A 48 -8.59 9.22 -1.43
N ARG A 49 -8.23 9.86 -2.54
CA ARG A 49 -9.08 9.91 -3.73
C ARG A 49 -9.21 8.53 -4.38
N LEU A 50 -8.08 7.87 -4.60
CA LEU A 50 -8.08 6.55 -5.24
C LEU A 50 -8.61 5.47 -4.32
N GLY A 51 -8.50 5.67 -3.00
CA GLY A 51 -8.95 4.72 -1.99
C GLY A 51 -10.35 4.94 -1.48
N GLU A 52 -11.17 5.69 -2.22
CA GLU A 52 -12.55 5.98 -1.83
C GLU A 52 -13.36 4.72 -1.56
N ASP A 53 -13.13 3.67 -2.35
CA ASP A 53 -13.80 2.37 -2.20
C ASP A 53 -12.99 1.40 -1.32
N GLY A 54 -11.81 1.79 -0.90
CA GLY A 54 -10.93 0.98 -0.09
C GLY A 54 -9.52 0.91 -0.64
N ILE A 55 -8.59 0.47 0.18
CA ILE A 55 -7.18 0.27 -0.20
C ILE A 55 -6.70 -1.06 0.33
N ILE A 56 -5.68 -1.60 -0.33
CA ILE A 56 -4.95 -2.76 0.15
C ILE A 56 -3.57 -2.26 0.58
N VAL A 57 -3.18 -2.54 1.82
CA VAL A 57 -1.86 -2.16 2.33
C VAL A 57 -1.02 -3.42 2.44
N LEU A 58 0.06 -3.48 1.69
CA LEU A 58 0.96 -4.63 1.65
C LEU A 58 2.35 -4.17 2.10
N THR A 59 2.66 -4.45 3.35
CA THR A 59 3.94 -4.07 3.96
C THR A 59 4.47 -5.21 4.80
N ASP A 60 5.74 -5.08 5.21
CA ASP A 60 6.31 -5.98 6.19
C ASP A 60 5.63 -5.82 7.54
N SER A 61 5.73 -6.86 8.37
CA SER A 61 5.15 -6.84 9.71
C SER A 61 6.02 -6.15 10.75
N ASP A 62 7.16 -5.60 10.35
CA ASP A 62 8.09 -4.94 11.26
C ASP A 62 7.62 -3.54 11.69
N GLY A 63 8.46 -2.85 12.49
CA GLY A 63 8.13 -1.55 13.06
C GLY A 63 7.82 -0.47 12.03
N GLY A 64 8.55 -0.44 10.91
CA GLY A 64 8.33 0.54 9.85
C GLY A 64 6.97 0.35 9.20
N GLY A 65 6.61 -0.90 8.89
CA GLY A 65 5.30 -1.22 8.33
C GLY A 65 4.18 -0.87 9.28
N LYS A 66 4.35 -1.10 10.58
CA LYS A 66 3.35 -0.74 11.58
C LYS A 66 3.08 0.76 11.61
N GLN A 67 4.12 1.58 11.52
CA GLN A 67 3.96 3.03 11.55
C GLN A 67 3.24 3.54 10.30
N ILE A 68 3.56 2.99 9.15
CA ILE A 68 2.89 3.35 7.90
C ILE A 68 1.41 2.98 7.94
N ARG A 69 1.08 1.78 8.43
CA ARG A 69 -0.31 1.36 8.58
C ARG A 69 -1.08 2.26 9.54
N LYS A 70 -0.45 2.61 10.66
CA LYS A 70 -1.06 3.50 11.64
C LYS A 70 -1.34 4.87 11.03
N PHE A 71 -0.42 5.38 10.23
CA PHE A 71 -0.61 6.65 9.53
C PHE A 71 -1.76 6.57 8.54
N LEU A 72 -1.83 5.50 7.74
CA LEU A 72 -2.90 5.32 6.77
C LEU A 72 -4.26 5.19 7.45
N ALA A 73 -4.31 4.54 8.61
CA ALA A 73 -5.53 4.44 9.40
C ALA A 73 -6.02 5.80 9.92
N ALA A 74 -5.14 6.79 9.98
CA ALA A 74 -5.51 8.14 10.37
C ALA A 74 -6.13 8.94 9.22
N ILE A 75 -5.91 8.54 7.97
CA ILE A 75 -6.41 9.28 6.80
C ILE A 75 -7.45 8.52 5.99
N ILE A 76 -7.59 7.23 6.20
CA ILE A 76 -8.56 6.36 5.52
C ILE A 76 -9.39 5.66 6.60
N PRO A 77 -10.73 5.59 6.47
CA PRO A 77 -11.54 4.84 7.42
C PRO A 77 -11.07 3.38 7.56
N SER A 78 -11.01 2.89 8.79
CA SER A 78 -10.43 1.57 9.07
C SER A 78 -11.18 0.42 8.39
N ASP A 79 -12.47 0.57 8.17
CA ASP A 79 -13.28 -0.44 7.49
C ASP A 79 -12.98 -0.53 5.98
N LYS A 80 -12.22 0.44 5.45
CA LYS A 80 -11.81 0.46 4.05
C LYS A 80 -10.35 0.05 3.85
N ILE A 81 -9.65 -0.30 4.91
CA ILE A 81 -8.24 -0.72 4.82
C ILE A 81 -8.15 -2.23 4.93
N HIS A 82 -7.58 -2.85 3.90
CA HIS A 82 -7.31 -4.29 3.89
C HIS A 82 -5.82 -4.48 4.08
N ASN A 83 -5.42 -4.85 5.30
CA ASN A 83 -4.01 -5.05 5.64
C ASN A 83 -3.57 -6.45 5.26
N LEU A 84 -2.55 -6.52 4.42
CA LEU A 84 -1.88 -7.77 4.07
C LEU A 84 -0.42 -7.66 4.50
N TYR A 85 0.17 -8.79 4.85
CA TYR A 85 1.54 -8.86 5.36
C TYR A 85 2.36 -9.78 4.47
N ILE A 86 3.60 -9.37 4.22
CA ILE A 86 4.55 -10.21 3.50
C ILE A 86 5.18 -11.15 4.52
N PRO A 87 4.98 -12.48 4.40
CA PRO A 87 5.59 -13.42 5.33
C PRO A 87 7.12 -13.43 5.19
N CYS A 88 7.83 -13.36 6.31
CA CYS A 88 9.28 -13.42 6.32
C CYS A 88 9.83 -14.71 5.69
N LEU A 89 9.04 -15.77 5.72
CA LEU A 89 9.43 -17.08 5.21
C LEU A 89 9.57 -17.14 3.69
N LEU A 90 9.11 -16.11 2.98
CA LEU A 90 9.18 -16.06 1.52
C LEU A 90 10.48 -15.43 1.02
N PHE A 91 11.34 -14.99 1.91
CA PHE A 91 12.56 -14.27 1.54
C PHE A 91 13.81 -14.85 2.20
#